data_339e2bbb81dc096a19b713411f450259
#
_entry.id   339e2bbb81dc096a19b713411f450259
#
_cell.length_a   1.000
_cell.length_b   1.000
_cell.length_c   1.000
_cell.angle_alpha   90.00
_cell.angle_beta   90.00
_cell.angle_gamma   90.00
#
_symmetry.space_group_name_H-M   'P 1'
#
loop_
_entity.id
_entity.type
_entity.pdbx_description
1 polymer ?
#
loop_
_entity_poly.entity_id
_entity_poly.type
_entity_poly.pdbx_seq_one_letter_code
_entity_poly.pdbx_strand_id
1 'polypeptide(L)'
;MPKNNNLTPATLPMPLRFNEEPTTEFVNNLDAMEVTLLNYPTVDQLISEIIPFTNATWNDDPIEVRDSMTMKEKIQNVYDAFHFKYLPQSLETVNLTFLIKGIDLQTVTHILRNRVGFTFSAECSGDKWWTHKRSLVPNAVQQSDEFYERWQEITKACKQLYCDMINSKKISIMDARHILPRNLETYYLMHVNFLSLLNFLRQRIDKQIQPEEDNVLAYKLLLATIEKVPFAINSVNIHAPAMHYVKMARTGKATNLYFPDEDSDIFEWNENDFIYQARRDELNGTNEGATNHFNEVLADIETKLNEATQTAIDTLNELAGSEINY
;
A
#
# COMPACT_ATOMS: atom_id res chain seq x y z
N MET A 1 -37.00 -8.87 -15.85
CA MET A 1 -36.06 -9.38 -14.84
C MET A 1 -36.86 -9.74 -13.60
N PRO A 2 -36.80 -10.96 -13.07
CA PRO A 2 -37.50 -11.31 -11.85
C PRO A 2 -36.86 -10.52 -10.67
N LYS A 3 -37.67 -9.82 -9.90
CA LYS A 3 -37.26 -9.19 -8.66
C LYS A 3 -36.89 -10.29 -7.67
N ASN A 4 -35.62 -10.40 -7.36
CA ASN A 4 -35.13 -11.33 -6.34
C ASN A 4 -35.48 -10.76 -4.97
N ASN A 5 -36.60 -11.15 -4.41
CA ASN A 5 -37.15 -10.65 -3.12
C ASN A 5 -36.50 -11.33 -1.88
N ASN A 6 -35.38 -12.02 -2.04
CA ASN A 6 -34.75 -12.80 -0.98
C ASN A 6 -33.55 -12.11 -0.30
N LEU A 7 -33.46 -10.77 -0.33
CA LEU A 7 -32.52 -10.07 0.52
C LEU A 7 -33.04 -10.13 1.98
N THR A 8 -32.36 -10.89 2.82
CA THR A 8 -32.63 -10.91 4.26
C THR A 8 -32.31 -9.54 4.87
N PRO A 9 -33.03 -9.11 5.91
CA PRO A 9 -32.79 -7.82 6.58
C PRO A 9 -31.37 -7.58 7.04
N ALA A 10 -30.56 -8.65 7.21
CA ALA A 10 -29.15 -8.57 7.59
C ALA A 10 -28.24 -8.04 6.47
N THR A 11 -28.71 -7.99 5.21
CA THR A 11 -27.96 -7.45 4.07
C THR A 11 -28.31 -6.01 3.72
N LEU A 12 -29.28 -5.43 4.43
CA LEU A 12 -29.61 -4.02 4.28
C LEU A 12 -28.58 -3.17 5.02
N PRO A 13 -28.16 -2.02 4.46
CA PRO A 13 -27.34 -1.06 5.21
C PRO A 13 -28.00 -0.73 6.54
N MET A 14 -27.17 -0.46 7.57
CA MET A 14 -27.71 -0.09 8.89
C MET A 14 -28.82 0.95 8.73
N PRO A 15 -29.94 0.80 9.47
CA PRO A 15 -31.02 1.76 9.39
C PRO A 15 -30.49 3.15 9.68
N LEU A 16 -30.91 4.11 8.85
CA LEU A 16 -30.58 5.53 9.04
C LEU A 16 -31.05 5.94 10.44
N ARG A 17 -30.10 6.22 11.34
CA ARG A 17 -30.37 6.78 12.67
C ARG A 17 -30.38 8.28 12.53
N PHE A 18 -31.52 8.89 12.81
CA PHE A 18 -31.66 10.33 12.88
C PHE A 18 -31.30 10.79 14.30
N ASN A 19 -30.75 11.99 14.44
CA ASN A 19 -30.28 12.61 15.67
C ASN A 19 -28.98 12.03 16.26
N GLU A 20 -28.08 11.52 15.41
CA GLU A 20 -26.72 11.20 15.84
C GLU A 20 -25.88 12.47 15.92
N GLU A 21 -25.08 12.56 16.98
CA GLU A 21 -24.04 13.57 17.08
C GLU A 21 -22.75 13.05 16.39
N PRO A 22 -21.96 13.94 15.80
CA PRO A 22 -20.71 13.53 15.16
C PRO A 22 -19.67 13.10 16.21
N THR A 23 -18.94 12.05 15.92
CA THR A 23 -17.77 11.68 16.71
C THR A 23 -16.72 12.80 16.68
N THR A 24 -16.10 13.06 17.83
CA THR A 24 -15.04 14.07 18.01
C THR A 24 -13.66 13.45 18.23
N GLU A 25 -13.50 12.18 17.86
CA GLU A 25 -12.22 11.48 17.98
C GLU A 25 -11.27 11.91 16.86
N PHE A 26 -10.06 12.28 17.24
CA PHE A 26 -8.96 12.68 16.36
C PHE A 26 -7.76 11.77 16.61
N VAL A 27 -7.20 11.21 15.53
CA VAL A 27 -6.09 10.25 15.59
C VAL A 27 -5.03 10.67 14.57
N ASN A 28 -3.75 10.49 14.90
CA ASN A 28 -2.66 10.69 13.94
C ASN A 28 -2.84 9.75 12.73
N ASN A 29 -2.66 10.28 11.53
CA ASN A 29 -2.87 9.52 10.29
C ASN A 29 -1.86 8.37 10.11
N LEU A 30 -0.65 8.46 10.69
CA LEU A 30 0.35 7.40 10.62
C LEU A 30 0.02 6.26 11.62
N ASP A 31 -0.49 6.61 12.81
CA ASP A 31 -0.82 5.65 13.87
C ASP A 31 -2.11 4.87 13.57
N ALA A 32 -3.07 5.54 12.92
CA ALA A 32 -4.36 4.94 12.59
C ALA A 32 -4.29 3.82 11.55
N MET A 33 -3.24 3.82 10.74
CA MET A 33 -3.13 2.96 9.56
C MET A 33 -2.93 1.49 9.91
N GLU A 34 -3.80 0.63 9.39
CA GLU A 34 -3.72 -0.82 9.52
C GLU A 34 -3.75 -1.49 8.15
N VAL A 35 -2.90 -2.49 7.95
CA VAL A 35 -2.84 -3.30 6.73
C VAL A 35 -2.98 -4.77 7.09
N THR A 36 -3.92 -5.45 6.45
CA THR A 36 -4.13 -6.90 6.61
C THR A 36 -4.13 -7.57 5.24
N LEU A 37 -3.28 -8.56 5.03
CA LEU A 37 -3.31 -9.41 3.84
C LEU A 37 -4.39 -10.48 4.03
N LEU A 38 -5.48 -10.38 3.26
CA LEU A 38 -6.65 -11.26 3.36
C LEU A 38 -6.54 -12.52 2.52
N ASN A 39 -5.92 -12.42 1.35
CA ASN A 39 -5.77 -13.55 0.43
C ASN A 39 -4.38 -13.51 -0.22
N TYR A 40 -3.75 -14.66 -0.28
CA TYR A 40 -2.41 -14.87 -0.84
C TYR A 40 -2.27 -16.33 -1.28
N PRO A 41 -1.40 -16.65 -2.25
CA PRO A 41 -1.20 -18.02 -2.70
C PRO A 41 -0.41 -18.85 -1.69
N THR A 42 -0.74 -20.13 -1.61
CA THR A 42 0.07 -21.12 -0.87
C THR A 42 1.38 -21.40 -1.61
N VAL A 43 2.34 -22.06 -0.92
CA VAL A 43 3.60 -22.48 -1.56
C VAL A 43 3.35 -23.40 -2.75
N ASP A 44 2.42 -24.36 -2.62
CA ASP A 44 2.07 -25.27 -3.72
C ASP A 44 1.45 -24.55 -4.91
N GLN A 45 0.63 -23.52 -4.66
CA GLN A 45 0.09 -22.67 -5.73
C GLN A 45 1.20 -21.88 -6.42
N LEU A 46 2.13 -21.29 -5.67
CA LEU A 46 3.29 -20.60 -6.25
C LEU A 46 4.16 -21.52 -7.10
N ILE A 47 4.44 -22.73 -6.62
CA ILE A 47 5.17 -23.75 -7.39
C ILE A 47 4.43 -24.09 -8.69
N SER A 48 3.11 -24.29 -8.61
CA SER A 48 2.31 -24.69 -9.76
C SER A 48 2.12 -23.59 -10.81
N GLU A 49 2.08 -22.33 -10.36
CA GLU A 49 1.85 -21.18 -11.22
C GLU A 49 3.15 -20.58 -11.77
N ILE A 50 4.19 -20.42 -10.95
CA ILE A 50 5.41 -19.71 -11.33
C ILE A 50 6.35 -20.58 -12.17
N ILE A 51 6.61 -21.83 -11.75
CA ILE A 51 7.63 -22.67 -12.41
C ILE A 51 7.33 -22.90 -13.89
N PRO A 52 6.10 -23.16 -14.33
CA PRO A 52 5.81 -23.27 -15.77
C PRO A 52 6.15 -21.99 -16.53
N PHE A 53 5.87 -20.80 -15.98
CA PHE A 53 6.18 -19.52 -16.63
C PHE A 53 7.69 -19.27 -16.71
N THR A 54 8.46 -19.62 -15.68
CA THR A 54 9.93 -19.44 -15.69
C THR A 54 10.62 -20.37 -16.69
N ASN A 55 10.00 -21.48 -17.04
CA ASN A 55 10.54 -22.53 -17.92
C ASN A 55 9.95 -22.56 -19.34
N ALA A 56 8.82 -21.85 -19.56
CA ALA A 56 8.07 -21.93 -20.83
C ALA A 56 8.86 -21.53 -22.08
N THR A 57 9.84 -20.64 -21.95
CA THR A 57 10.65 -20.18 -23.08
C THR A 57 11.88 -21.04 -23.36
N TRP A 58 12.21 -21.96 -22.47
CA TRP A 58 13.46 -22.75 -22.51
C TRP A 58 13.24 -24.25 -22.74
N ASN A 59 12.01 -24.72 -22.48
CA ASN A 59 11.70 -26.14 -22.44
C ASN A 59 10.46 -26.46 -23.29
N ASP A 60 10.44 -27.62 -23.90
CA ASP A 60 9.28 -28.08 -24.70
C ASP A 60 8.08 -28.41 -23.82
N ASP A 61 8.29 -28.94 -22.61
CA ASP A 61 7.25 -29.21 -21.62
C ASP A 61 7.62 -28.63 -20.24
N PRO A 62 7.16 -27.41 -19.92
CA PRO A 62 7.45 -26.77 -18.65
C PRO A 62 6.77 -27.44 -17.44
N ILE A 63 5.73 -28.25 -17.67
CA ILE A 63 5.05 -29.02 -16.62
C ILE A 63 5.88 -30.24 -16.23
N GLU A 64 6.40 -30.98 -17.23
CA GLU A 64 7.30 -32.10 -16.99
C GLU A 64 8.57 -31.65 -16.24
N VAL A 65 9.11 -30.48 -16.63
CA VAL A 65 10.26 -29.87 -15.93
C VAL A 65 9.93 -29.61 -14.46
N ARG A 66 8.81 -28.97 -14.17
CA ARG A 66 8.36 -28.74 -12.79
C ARG A 66 8.25 -30.04 -12.00
N ASP A 67 7.62 -31.06 -12.59
CA ASP A 67 7.32 -32.32 -11.91
C ASP A 67 8.59 -33.15 -11.64
N SER A 68 9.64 -32.99 -12.48
CA SER A 68 10.96 -33.62 -12.32
C SER A 68 11.86 -32.95 -11.26
N MET A 69 11.58 -31.70 -10.90
CA MET A 69 12.36 -30.94 -9.91
C MET A 69 12.18 -31.52 -8.50
N THR A 70 13.27 -31.55 -7.74
CA THR A 70 13.24 -31.75 -6.28
C THR A 70 12.57 -30.57 -5.60
N MET A 71 12.12 -30.73 -4.35
CA MET A 71 11.50 -29.64 -3.60
C MET A 71 12.45 -28.45 -3.45
N LYS A 72 13.75 -28.69 -3.20
CA LYS A 72 14.76 -27.65 -3.13
C LYS A 72 14.84 -26.84 -4.42
N GLU A 73 14.88 -27.51 -5.57
CA GLU A 73 14.91 -26.83 -6.88
C GLU A 73 13.64 -26.03 -7.15
N LYS A 74 12.48 -26.55 -6.74
CA LYS A 74 11.19 -25.83 -6.83
C LYS A 74 11.20 -24.56 -5.99
N ILE A 75 11.61 -24.65 -4.74
CA ILE A 75 11.70 -23.50 -3.83
C ILE A 75 12.70 -22.48 -4.38
N GLN A 76 13.88 -22.91 -4.81
CA GLN A 76 14.89 -22.04 -5.42
C GLN A 76 14.37 -21.34 -6.67
N ASN A 77 13.66 -22.06 -7.56
CA ASN A 77 13.12 -21.49 -8.78
C ASN A 77 12.07 -20.40 -8.49
N VAL A 78 11.16 -20.65 -7.56
CA VAL A 78 10.16 -19.65 -7.14
C VAL A 78 10.87 -18.45 -6.51
N TYR A 79 11.83 -18.66 -5.61
CA TYR A 79 12.61 -17.59 -5.01
C TYR A 79 13.31 -16.74 -6.08
N ASP A 80 13.98 -17.37 -7.02
CA ASP A 80 14.69 -16.71 -8.11
C ASP A 80 13.75 -15.89 -9.02
N ALA A 81 12.50 -16.36 -9.21
CA ALA A 81 11.47 -15.59 -9.92
C ALA A 81 11.08 -14.31 -9.18
N PHE A 82 10.89 -14.38 -7.86
CA PHE A 82 10.62 -13.20 -7.03
C PHE A 82 11.79 -12.20 -7.02
N HIS A 83 13.01 -12.68 -7.31
CA HIS A 83 14.24 -11.86 -7.40
C HIS A 83 14.66 -11.56 -8.84
N PHE A 84 13.73 -11.72 -9.80
CA PHE A 84 13.92 -11.35 -11.20
C PHE A 84 15.08 -12.02 -11.92
N LYS A 85 15.51 -13.19 -11.49
CA LYS A 85 16.46 -14.01 -12.24
C LYS A 85 15.79 -14.63 -13.48
N TYR A 86 14.48 -14.52 -13.59
CA TYR A 86 13.67 -14.90 -14.75
C TYR A 86 12.84 -13.70 -15.25
N LEU A 87 12.15 -13.88 -16.37
CA LEU A 87 11.25 -12.86 -16.89
C LEU A 87 10.11 -12.57 -15.89
N PRO A 88 9.77 -11.29 -15.64
CA PRO A 88 8.87 -10.90 -14.57
C PRO A 88 7.40 -11.28 -14.77
N GLN A 89 7.00 -11.79 -15.95
CA GLN A 89 5.61 -12.16 -16.25
C GLN A 89 5.04 -13.22 -15.29
N SER A 90 5.90 -14.10 -14.75
CA SER A 90 5.48 -15.07 -13.74
C SER A 90 4.90 -14.42 -12.48
N LEU A 91 5.35 -13.22 -12.13
CA LEU A 91 4.89 -12.46 -10.96
C LEU A 91 3.52 -11.80 -11.17
N GLU A 92 3.04 -11.70 -12.41
CA GLU A 92 1.68 -11.23 -12.71
C GLU A 92 0.61 -12.28 -12.35
N THR A 93 0.99 -13.55 -12.22
CA THR A 93 0.07 -14.63 -11.79
C THR A 93 -0.16 -14.62 -10.28
N VAL A 94 0.77 -14.06 -9.51
CA VAL A 94 0.71 -14.01 -8.05
C VAL A 94 -0.22 -12.89 -7.60
N ASN A 95 -1.40 -13.25 -7.07
CA ASN A 95 -2.43 -12.29 -6.69
C ASN A 95 -2.57 -12.18 -5.17
N LEU A 96 -2.66 -10.96 -4.67
CA LEU A 96 -2.76 -10.60 -3.27
C LEU A 96 -3.97 -9.71 -3.04
N THR A 97 -4.64 -9.89 -1.89
CA THR A 97 -5.78 -9.03 -1.52
C THR A 97 -5.54 -8.44 -0.13
N PHE A 98 -5.51 -7.12 -0.05
CA PHE A 98 -5.30 -6.38 1.19
C PHE A 98 -6.57 -5.66 1.64
N LEU A 99 -6.78 -5.61 2.95
CA LEU A 99 -7.66 -4.65 3.60
C LEU A 99 -6.77 -3.59 4.26
N ILE A 100 -6.95 -2.35 3.85
CA ILE A 100 -6.26 -1.18 4.36
C ILE A 100 -7.28 -0.34 5.11
N LYS A 101 -7.06 -0.06 6.40
CA LYS A 101 -7.91 0.75 7.27
C LYS A 101 -7.13 1.92 7.83
N GLY A 102 -7.82 2.88 8.45
CA GLY A 102 -7.17 4.01 9.08
C GLY A 102 -6.48 4.94 8.08
N ILE A 103 -7.01 5.03 6.87
CA ILE A 103 -6.57 5.95 5.83
C ILE A 103 -7.69 6.94 5.50
N ASP A 104 -7.33 8.06 4.95
CA ASP A 104 -8.27 9.10 4.53
C ASP A 104 -8.48 9.14 3.00
N LEU A 105 -9.37 10.00 2.55
CA LEU A 105 -9.65 10.14 1.12
C LEU A 105 -8.46 10.68 0.31
N GLN A 106 -7.53 11.40 0.93
CA GLN A 106 -6.33 11.89 0.25
C GLN A 106 -5.40 10.71 -0.08
N THR A 107 -5.12 9.85 0.89
CA THR A 107 -4.34 8.63 0.71
C THR A 107 -5.02 7.70 -0.32
N VAL A 108 -6.35 7.51 -0.23
CA VAL A 108 -7.11 6.73 -1.22
C VAL A 108 -6.90 7.28 -2.64
N THR A 109 -6.93 8.62 -2.83
CA THR A 109 -6.74 9.19 -4.18
C THR A 109 -5.34 8.96 -4.74
N HIS A 110 -4.32 8.85 -3.91
CA HIS A 110 -2.96 8.47 -4.32
C HIS A 110 -2.88 7.02 -4.78
N ILE A 111 -3.49 6.10 -4.02
CA ILE A 111 -3.50 4.67 -4.35
C ILE A 111 -4.25 4.42 -5.67
N LEU A 112 -5.40 5.07 -5.86
CA LEU A 112 -6.27 4.92 -7.05
C LEU A 112 -5.61 5.29 -8.39
N ARG A 113 -4.48 5.98 -8.38
CA ARG A 113 -3.74 6.31 -9.60
C ARG A 113 -3.05 5.11 -10.24
N ASN A 114 -2.79 4.06 -9.44
CA ASN A 114 -2.20 2.82 -9.93
C ASN A 114 -3.34 1.92 -10.43
N ARG A 115 -3.38 1.67 -11.74
CA ARG A 115 -4.49 0.97 -12.38
C ARG A 115 -4.12 -0.38 -12.98
N VAL A 116 -2.90 -0.51 -13.45
CA VAL A 116 -2.42 -1.74 -14.10
C VAL A 116 -2.19 -2.81 -13.02
N GLY A 117 -2.88 -3.92 -13.14
CA GLY A 117 -2.80 -5.03 -12.17
C GLY A 117 -3.49 -4.78 -10.83
N PHE A 118 -4.30 -3.71 -10.71
CA PHE A 118 -5.03 -3.36 -9.49
C PHE A 118 -6.54 -3.41 -9.70
N THR A 119 -7.24 -3.91 -8.69
CA THR A 119 -8.70 -3.80 -8.56
C THR A 119 -9.03 -3.30 -7.16
N PHE A 120 -10.02 -2.43 -7.04
CA PHE A 120 -10.27 -1.68 -5.82
C PHE A 120 -11.73 -1.65 -5.41
N SER A 121 -11.95 -1.57 -4.08
CA SER A 121 -13.22 -1.17 -3.50
C SER A 121 -12.98 -0.31 -2.26
N ALA A 122 -13.65 0.84 -2.19
CA ALA A 122 -13.55 1.77 -1.08
C ALA A 122 -14.94 2.09 -0.52
N GLU A 123 -14.99 2.59 0.70
CA GLU A 123 -16.24 3.08 1.27
C GLU A 123 -16.79 4.27 0.47
N CYS A 124 -18.11 4.27 0.29
CA CYS A 124 -18.82 5.39 -0.32
C CYS A 124 -19.56 6.22 0.73
N SER A 125 -19.26 7.51 0.80
CA SER A 125 -19.95 8.44 1.69
C SER A 125 -21.41 8.75 1.28
N GLY A 126 -21.83 8.26 0.10
CA GLY A 126 -23.20 8.35 -0.36
C GLY A 126 -24.08 7.16 0.03
N ASP A 127 -23.49 6.05 0.46
CA ASP A 127 -24.22 4.82 0.76
C ASP A 127 -24.50 4.64 2.27
N LYS A 128 -23.78 5.35 3.12
CA LYS A 128 -23.95 5.33 4.56
C LYS A 128 -23.52 6.64 5.19
N TRP A 129 -23.95 6.85 6.44
CA TRP A 129 -23.59 8.03 7.19
C TRP A 129 -22.17 7.94 7.74
N TRP A 130 -21.48 9.08 7.70
CA TRP A 130 -20.10 9.21 8.15
C TRP A 130 -19.96 10.00 9.47
N THR A 131 -21.05 10.14 10.22
CA THR A 131 -21.08 10.85 11.51
C THR A 131 -20.14 10.23 12.54
N HIS A 132 -20.02 8.89 12.52
CA HIS A 132 -19.23 8.12 13.49
C HIS A 132 -17.75 7.93 13.08
N LYS A 133 -17.33 8.43 11.91
CA LYS A 133 -15.95 8.28 11.46
C LYS A 133 -14.99 9.12 12.29
N ARG A 134 -13.86 8.52 12.69
CA ARG A 134 -12.75 9.25 13.30
C ARG A 134 -12.18 10.25 12.28
N SER A 135 -11.54 11.28 12.79
CA SER A 135 -10.86 12.27 11.95
C SER A 135 -9.36 12.05 12.03
N LEU A 136 -8.74 11.77 10.91
CA LEU A 136 -7.30 11.58 10.83
C LEU A 136 -6.62 12.95 10.77
N VAL A 137 -5.62 13.15 11.60
CA VAL A 137 -4.85 14.39 11.64
C VAL A 137 -3.51 14.14 10.98
N PRO A 138 -3.14 14.92 9.95
CA PRO A 138 -1.81 14.81 9.38
C PRO A 138 -0.73 14.98 10.45
N ASN A 139 0.30 14.16 10.43
CA ASN A 139 1.34 14.14 11.45
C ASN A 139 1.90 15.53 11.76
N ALA A 140 2.28 16.31 10.75
CA ALA A 140 2.82 17.67 10.92
C ALA A 140 1.80 18.65 11.54
N VAL A 141 0.51 18.48 11.30
CA VAL A 141 -0.55 19.30 11.91
C VAL A 141 -0.71 18.95 13.38
N GLN A 142 -0.69 17.65 13.73
CA GLN A 142 -0.81 17.20 15.10
C GLN A 142 0.35 17.68 15.99
N GLN A 143 1.54 17.80 15.41
CA GLN A 143 2.75 18.28 16.09
C GLN A 143 2.89 19.82 16.06
N SER A 144 1.83 20.53 15.69
CA SER A 144 1.80 21.99 15.63
C SER A 144 0.79 22.58 16.61
N ASP A 145 1.28 23.20 17.70
CA ASP A 145 0.41 23.86 18.70
C ASP A 145 -0.50 24.91 18.06
N GLU A 146 -0.02 25.62 17.04
CA GLU A 146 -0.75 26.69 16.35
C GLU A 146 -1.91 26.17 15.51
N PHE A 147 -1.72 25.04 14.81
CA PHE A 147 -2.68 24.59 13.80
C PHE A 147 -3.58 23.46 14.31
N TYR A 148 -3.17 22.67 15.30
CA TYR A 148 -3.89 21.49 15.73
C TYR A 148 -5.29 21.80 16.27
N GLU A 149 -5.41 22.77 17.20
CA GLU A 149 -6.70 23.17 17.76
C GLU A 149 -7.64 23.70 16.67
N ARG A 150 -7.13 24.59 15.81
CA ARG A 150 -7.92 25.15 14.71
C ARG A 150 -8.34 24.10 13.69
N TRP A 151 -7.49 23.13 13.43
CA TRP A 151 -7.83 21.97 12.58
C TRP A 151 -9.01 21.18 13.16
N GLN A 152 -8.97 20.90 14.45
CA GLN A 152 -10.05 20.22 15.14
C GLN A 152 -11.36 21.00 15.10
N GLU A 153 -11.33 22.29 15.37
CA GLU A 153 -12.52 23.17 15.36
C GLU A 153 -13.19 23.15 13.97
N ILE A 154 -12.41 23.35 12.91
CA ILE A 154 -12.95 23.35 11.54
C ILE A 154 -13.51 21.97 11.17
N THR A 155 -12.83 20.90 11.52
CA THR A 155 -13.30 19.54 11.25
C THR A 155 -14.59 19.23 11.99
N LYS A 156 -14.70 19.61 13.27
CA LYS A 156 -15.92 19.48 14.07
C LYS A 156 -17.08 20.27 13.45
N ALA A 157 -16.83 21.51 13.02
CA ALA A 157 -17.85 22.36 12.39
C ALA A 157 -18.37 21.75 11.08
N CYS A 158 -17.49 21.21 10.24
CA CYS A 158 -17.88 20.53 9.00
C CYS A 158 -18.75 19.29 9.29
N LYS A 159 -18.34 18.45 10.24
CA LYS A 159 -19.09 17.25 10.64
C LYS A 159 -20.45 17.63 11.26
N GLN A 160 -20.50 18.66 12.08
CA GLN A 160 -21.76 19.15 12.66
C GLN A 160 -22.71 19.61 11.57
N LEU A 161 -22.24 20.43 10.63
CA LEU A 161 -23.08 20.89 9.51
C LEU A 161 -23.59 19.72 8.66
N TYR A 162 -22.78 18.70 8.43
CA TYR A 162 -23.21 17.46 7.77
C TYR A 162 -24.37 16.80 8.53
N CYS A 163 -24.24 16.64 9.85
CA CYS A 163 -25.30 16.08 10.70
C CYS A 163 -26.58 16.94 10.67
N ASP A 164 -26.46 18.26 10.75
CA ASP A 164 -27.59 19.18 10.71
C ASP A 164 -28.36 19.09 9.39
N MET A 165 -27.63 19.03 8.27
CA MET A 165 -28.24 18.84 6.94
C MET A 165 -29.02 17.54 6.84
N ILE A 166 -28.45 16.42 7.28
CA ILE A 166 -29.11 15.12 7.26
C ILE A 166 -30.33 15.11 8.21
N ASN A 167 -30.15 15.59 9.43
CA ASN A 167 -31.22 15.62 10.46
C ASN A 167 -32.38 16.52 10.01
N SER A 168 -32.14 17.54 9.20
CA SER A 168 -33.19 18.39 8.64
C SER A 168 -34.17 17.65 7.75
N LYS A 169 -33.77 16.50 7.20
CA LYS A 169 -34.50 15.71 6.18
C LYS A 169 -34.82 16.48 4.89
N LYS A 170 -34.20 17.65 4.70
CA LYS A 170 -34.39 18.51 3.51
C LYS A 170 -33.25 18.33 2.51
N ILE A 171 -32.11 17.88 2.97
CA ILE A 171 -30.88 17.72 2.17
C ILE A 171 -30.58 16.21 2.08
N SER A 172 -30.31 15.75 0.86
CA SER A 172 -29.93 14.36 0.63
C SER A 172 -28.53 14.07 1.19
N ILE A 173 -28.26 12.82 1.58
CA ILE A 173 -26.91 12.42 1.96
C ILE A 173 -25.90 12.65 0.81
N MET A 174 -26.36 12.53 -0.43
CA MET A 174 -25.52 12.75 -1.63
C MET A 174 -25.06 14.19 -1.75
N ASP A 175 -25.88 15.15 -1.29
CA ASP A 175 -25.53 16.57 -1.28
C ASP A 175 -24.79 16.93 0.01
N ALA A 176 -25.26 16.45 1.14
CA ALA A 176 -24.66 16.75 2.44
C ALA A 176 -23.19 16.31 2.55
N ARG A 177 -22.83 15.17 1.92
CA ARG A 177 -21.44 14.65 1.94
C ARG A 177 -20.38 15.62 1.39
N HIS A 178 -20.77 16.61 0.60
CA HIS A 178 -19.83 17.58 0.03
C HIS A 178 -19.17 18.50 1.06
N ILE A 179 -19.75 18.62 2.28
CA ILE A 179 -19.12 19.34 3.38
C ILE A 179 -18.15 18.48 4.19
N LEU A 180 -18.20 17.15 4.03
CA LEU A 180 -17.31 16.28 4.78
C LEU A 180 -15.84 16.55 4.42
N PRO A 181 -14.98 16.75 5.43
CA PRO A 181 -13.57 16.95 5.19
C PRO A 181 -12.91 15.64 4.69
N ARG A 182 -11.84 15.78 3.92
CA ARG A 182 -11.14 14.62 3.33
C ARG A 182 -10.41 13.76 4.33
N ASN A 183 -10.18 14.28 5.53
CA ASN A 183 -9.45 13.61 6.61
C ASN A 183 -10.31 12.62 7.42
N LEU A 184 -11.50 12.26 6.97
CA LEU A 184 -12.28 11.23 7.64
C LEU A 184 -11.73 9.84 7.33
N GLU A 185 -11.61 9.04 8.39
CA GLU A 185 -11.16 7.66 8.29
C GLU A 185 -12.04 6.83 7.36
N THR A 186 -11.38 6.07 6.50
CA THR A 186 -12.02 5.13 5.61
C THR A 186 -11.23 3.82 5.54
N TYR A 187 -11.75 2.85 4.80
CA TYR A 187 -11.03 1.64 4.44
C TYR A 187 -11.02 1.43 2.93
N TYR A 188 -10.12 0.56 2.52
CA TYR A 188 -9.86 0.29 1.13
C TYR A 188 -9.51 -1.19 0.93
N LEU A 189 -10.25 -1.87 0.08
CA LEU A 189 -9.90 -3.20 -0.37
C LEU A 189 -9.09 -3.10 -1.66
N MET A 190 -7.91 -3.69 -1.67
CA MET A 190 -7.00 -3.70 -2.80
C MET A 190 -6.69 -5.14 -3.21
N HIS A 191 -7.01 -5.49 -4.45
CA HIS A 191 -6.55 -6.71 -5.08
C HIS A 191 -5.51 -6.35 -6.12
N VAL A 192 -4.34 -7.00 -6.08
CA VAL A 192 -3.19 -6.61 -6.90
C VAL A 192 -2.34 -7.82 -7.25
N ASN A 193 -1.79 -7.88 -8.47
CA ASN A 193 -0.73 -8.83 -8.76
C ASN A 193 0.62 -8.38 -8.18
N PHE A 194 1.51 -9.33 -7.92
CA PHE A 194 2.75 -9.05 -7.20
C PHE A 194 3.70 -8.11 -7.97
N LEU A 195 3.79 -8.23 -9.29
CA LEU A 195 4.62 -7.32 -10.10
C LEU A 195 4.16 -5.87 -9.99
N SER A 196 2.84 -5.65 -10.05
CA SER A 196 2.24 -4.32 -9.89
C SER A 196 2.42 -3.79 -8.46
N LEU A 197 2.32 -4.66 -7.45
CA LEU A 197 2.61 -4.31 -6.06
C LEU A 197 4.06 -3.85 -5.90
N LEU A 198 5.04 -4.56 -6.46
CA LEU A 198 6.45 -4.16 -6.41
C LEU A 198 6.68 -2.78 -7.02
N ASN A 199 6.08 -2.51 -8.18
CA ASN A 199 6.17 -1.20 -8.81
C ASN A 199 5.55 -0.10 -7.96
N PHE A 200 4.44 -0.39 -7.29
CA PHE A 200 3.82 0.53 -6.33
C PHE A 200 4.74 0.78 -5.14
N LEU A 201 5.25 -0.28 -4.49
CA LEU A 201 6.10 -0.19 -3.31
C LEU A 201 7.36 0.63 -3.60
N ARG A 202 8.04 0.36 -4.72
CA ARG A 202 9.24 1.11 -5.13
C ARG A 202 9.00 2.61 -5.27
N GLN A 203 7.81 3.01 -5.73
CA GLN A 203 7.45 4.42 -5.84
C GLN A 203 7.10 5.03 -4.49
N ARG A 204 6.42 4.28 -3.60
CA ARG A 204 5.86 4.81 -2.36
C ARG A 204 6.82 4.76 -1.17
N ILE A 205 7.84 3.92 -1.20
CA ILE A 205 8.89 3.86 -0.18
C ILE A 205 9.81 5.09 -0.22
N ASP A 206 9.85 5.83 -1.33
CA ASP A 206 10.73 6.98 -1.48
C ASP A 206 10.35 8.14 -0.55
N LYS A 207 11.09 8.26 0.56
CA LYS A 207 10.91 9.30 1.59
C LYS A 207 11.16 10.72 1.07
N GLN A 208 11.84 10.88 -0.07
CA GLN A 208 12.15 12.19 -0.63
C GLN A 208 10.99 12.78 -1.44
N ILE A 209 10.13 11.92 -2.00
CA ILE A 209 9.08 12.33 -2.95
C ILE A 209 7.69 12.12 -2.41
N GLN A 210 7.47 11.06 -1.66
CA GLN A 210 6.14 10.66 -1.23
C GLN A 210 5.79 11.27 0.13
N PRO A 211 4.49 11.52 0.39
CA PRO A 211 4.04 11.89 1.73
C PRO A 211 4.35 10.78 2.74
N GLU A 212 4.46 11.15 4.02
CA GLU A 212 4.73 10.21 5.11
C GLU A 212 3.73 9.04 5.16
N GLU A 213 2.44 9.31 4.92
CA GLU A 213 1.39 8.29 4.89
C GLU A 213 1.63 7.23 3.80
N ASP A 214 2.07 7.66 2.62
CA ASP A 214 2.37 6.75 1.51
C ASP A 214 3.57 5.87 1.83
N ASN A 215 4.59 6.41 2.52
CA ASN A 215 5.74 5.64 2.98
C ASN A 215 5.31 4.59 4.00
N VAL A 216 4.59 4.98 5.05
CA VAL A 216 4.09 4.07 6.08
C VAL A 216 3.22 2.98 5.48
N LEU A 217 2.32 3.34 4.55
CA LEU A 217 1.49 2.37 3.84
C LEU A 217 2.34 1.35 3.07
N ALA A 218 3.34 1.80 2.33
CA ALA A 218 4.19 0.93 1.54
C ALA A 218 4.98 -0.06 2.42
N TYR A 219 5.55 0.41 3.52
CA TYR A 219 6.25 -0.45 4.49
C TYR A 219 5.30 -1.47 5.15
N LYS A 220 4.08 -1.06 5.53
CA LYS A 220 3.08 -1.98 6.10
C LYS A 220 2.58 -3.02 5.08
N LEU A 221 2.41 -2.64 3.80
CA LEU A 221 2.09 -3.58 2.72
C LEU A 221 3.21 -4.60 2.51
N LEU A 222 4.46 -4.14 2.50
CA LEU A 222 5.63 -5.00 2.38
C LEU A 222 5.71 -5.99 3.55
N LEU A 223 5.57 -5.51 4.78
CA LEU A 223 5.57 -6.34 5.98
C LEU A 223 4.50 -7.43 5.90
N ALA A 224 3.24 -7.05 5.65
CA ALA A 224 2.13 -7.99 5.53
C ALA A 224 2.35 -9.03 4.41
N THR A 225 3.06 -8.63 3.35
CA THR A 225 3.41 -9.54 2.26
C THR A 225 4.46 -10.55 2.69
N ILE A 226 5.58 -10.12 3.29
CA ILE A 226 6.68 -11.01 3.70
C ILE A 226 6.22 -12.00 4.77
N GLU A 227 5.39 -11.57 5.72
CA GLU A 227 4.83 -12.44 6.77
C GLU A 227 4.02 -13.64 6.22
N LYS A 228 3.47 -13.53 5.02
CA LYS A 228 2.58 -14.55 4.42
C LYS A 228 3.15 -15.18 3.15
N VAL A 229 4.01 -14.48 2.45
CA VAL A 229 4.64 -14.92 1.20
C VAL A 229 6.16 -14.82 1.38
N PRO A 230 6.80 -15.86 1.97
CA PRO A 230 8.21 -15.79 2.36
C PRO A 230 9.16 -15.57 1.18
N PHE A 231 8.75 -15.89 -0.04
CA PHE A 231 9.53 -15.60 -1.25
C PHE A 231 9.69 -14.11 -1.55
N ALA A 232 8.87 -13.25 -0.94
CA ALA A 232 8.89 -11.80 -1.17
C ALA A 232 10.03 -11.06 -0.45
N ILE A 233 10.83 -11.75 0.38
CA ILE A 233 11.99 -11.16 1.06
C ILE A 233 12.96 -10.57 0.00
N ASN A 234 13.50 -9.39 0.29
CA ASN A 234 14.45 -8.68 -0.57
C ASN A 234 13.98 -8.43 -2.03
N SER A 235 12.72 -8.73 -2.36
CA SER A 235 12.20 -8.52 -3.71
C SER A 235 12.05 -7.04 -4.08
N VAL A 236 11.95 -6.17 -3.07
CA VAL A 236 11.92 -4.72 -3.24
C VAL A 236 13.32 -4.18 -2.96
N ASN A 237 13.97 -3.62 -3.98
CA ASN A 237 15.19 -2.85 -3.74
C ASN A 237 14.81 -1.51 -3.09
N ILE A 238 14.83 -1.49 -1.75
CA ILE A 238 14.42 -0.35 -0.91
C ILE A 238 15.40 0.83 -1.09
N HIS A 239 16.60 0.57 -1.58
CA HIS A 239 17.65 1.57 -1.72
C HIS A 239 17.66 2.30 -3.07
N ALA A 240 16.83 1.87 -4.03
CA ALA A 240 16.71 2.55 -5.32
C ALA A 240 15.60 3.62 -5.25
N PRO A 241 15.91 4.91 -5.05
CA PRO A 241 14.90 5.95 -4.96
C PRO A 241 14.07 6.02 -6.25
N ALA A 242 12.74 6.22 -6.13
CA ALA A 242 11.86 6.33 -7.30
C ALA A 242 12.25 7.48 -8.23
N MET A 243 12.93 8.51 -7.72
CA MET A 243 13.56 9.57 -8.53
C MET A 243 14.54 9.05 -9.57
N HIS A 244 15.26 7.97 -9.28
CA HIS A 244 16.12 7.32 -10.26
C HIS A 244 15.34 6.85 -11.49
N TYR A 245 14.19 6.21 -11.28
CA TYR A 245 13.34 5.76 -12.38
C TYR A 245 12.81 6.92 -13.22
N VAL A 246 12.36 7.99 -12.57
CA VAL A 246 11.89 9.19 -13.26
C VAL A 246 13.02 9.87 -14.04
N LYS A 247 14.21 9.98 -13.45
CA LYS A 247 15.38 10.55 -14.09
C LYS A 247 15.83 9.71 -15.27
N MET A 248 15.94 8.40 -15.09
CA MET A 248 16.31 7.45 -16.14
C MET A 248 15.33 7.50 -17.32
N ALA A 249 14.03 7.51 -17.04
CA ALA A 249 13.00 7.61 -18.07
C ALA A 249 13.07 8.95 -18.83
N ARG A 250 13.31 10.06 -18.14
CA ARG A 250 13.40 11.39 -18.75
C ARG A 250 14.68 11.63 -19.55
N THR A 251 15.78 11.03 -19.16
CA THR A 251 17.07 11.19 -19.84
C THR A 251 17.30 10.18 -20.96
N GLY A 252 16.39 9.23 -21.13
CA GLY A 252 16.52 8.14 -22.12
C GLY A 252 17.67 7.16 -21.81
N LYS A 253 18.27 7.25 -20.60
CA LYS A 253 19.37 6.38 -20.17
C LYS A 253 18.88 5.08 -19.51
N ALA A 254 17.57 4.94 -19.27
CA ALA A 254 17.00 3.73 -18.71
C ALA A 254 16.97 2.61 -19.74
N THR A 255 17.92 1.72 -19.65
CA THR A 255 17.89 0.47 -20.38
C THR A 255 17.13 -0.63 -19.64
N ASN A 256 17.00 -0.51 -18.32
CA ASN A 256 16.23 -1.41 -17.47
C ASN A 256 15.62 -0.65 -16.28
N LEU A 257 14.30 -0.48 -16.29
CA LEU A 257 13.55 0.21 -15.21
C LEU A 257 13.47 -0.61 -13.92
N TYR A 258 13.75 -1.91 -13.99
CA TYR A 258 13.61 -2.81 -12.85
C TYR A 258 14.89 -2.97 -12.04
N PHE A 259 16.05 -2.77 -12.66
CA PHE A 259 17.36 -2.96 -12.06
C PHE A 259 18.31 -1.84 -12.48
N PRO A 260 18.31 -0.70 -11.76
CA PRO A 260 19.42 0.23 -11.90
C PRO A 260 20.68 -0.47 -11.40
N ASP A 261 21.68 -0.53 -12.27
CA ASP A 261 22.99 -1.06 -11.91
C ASP A 261 23.61 -0.13 -10.86
N GLU A 262 23.98 -0.66 -9.68
CA GLU A 262 24.52 0.16 -8.59
C GLU A 262 25.84 0.86 -8.99
N ASP A 263 26.56 0.31 -9.95
CA ASP A 263 27.80 0.84 -10.47
C ASP A 263 27.64 1.78 -11.68
N SER A 264 26.39 2.12 -12.04
CA SER A 264 26.16 2.99 -13.18
C SER A 264 26.27 4.47 -12.82
N ASP A 265 26.92 5.27 -13.68
CA ASP A 265 27.04 6.74 -13.60
C ASP A 265 25.67 7.48 -13.49
N ILE A 266 24.57 6.71 -13.51
CA ILE A 266 23.19 7.19 -13.39
C ILE A 266 22.92 7.67 -11.96
N PHE A 267 23.68 7.22 -10.99
CA PHE A 267 23.58 7.63 -9.58
C PHE A 267 24.26 8.95 -9.27
N GLU A 268 24.99 9.56 -10.20
CA GLU A 268 25.53 10.90 -10.00
C GLU A 268 24.39 11.94 -10.03
N TRP A 269 24.12 12.51 -8.86
CA TRP A 269 23.22 13.66 -8.69
C TRP A 269 23.85 14.90 -9.33
N ASN A 270 23.13 15.55 -10.24
CA ASN A 270 23.54 16.86 -10.75
C ASN A 270 22.83 18.00 -10.02
N GLU A 271 23.29 19.24 -10.20
CA GLU A 271 22.72 20.43 -9.54
C GLU A 271 21.21 20.61 -9.76
N ASN A 272 20.67 20.13 -10.88
CA ASN A 272 19.22 20.21 -11.17
C ASN A 272 18.37 19.26 -10.28
N ASP A 273 18.97 18.22 -9.75
CA ASP A 273 18.28 17.32 -8.83
C ASP A 273 18.09 17.98 -7.46
N PHE A 274 19.04 18.80 -7.03
CA PHE A 274 18.96 19.61 -5.81
C PHE A 274 17.88 20.70 -5.88
N ILE A 275 17.59 21.27 -7.06
CA ILE A 275 16.53 22.27 -7.22
C ILE A 275 15.17 21.65 -6.93
N TYR A 276 14.94 20.39 -7.31
CA TYR A 276 13.71 19.67 -7.01
C TYR A 276 13.57 19.38 -5.51
N GLN A 277 14.65 18.98 -4.85
CA GLN A 277 14.68 18.71 -3.41
C GLN A 277 14.49 20.01 -2.61
N ALA A 278 15.25 21.06 -2.89
CA ALA A 278 15.15 22.35 -2.21
C ALA A 278 13.74 22.95 -2.35
N ARG A 279 13.13 22.87 -3.54
CA ARG A 279 11.78 23.36 -3.79
C ARG A 279 10.72 22.57 -3.04
N ARG A 280 10.98 21.32 -2.78
CA ARG A 280 10.11 20.45 -2.00
C ARG A 280 10.26 20.72 -0.51
N ASP A 281 11.47 20.89 -0.02
CA ASP A 281 11.75 21.26 1.38
C ASP A 281 11.08 22.59 1.72
N GLU A 282 11.10 23.56 0.80
CA GLU A 282 10.35 24.83 0.92
C GLU A 282 8.82 24.61 0.98
N LEU A 283 8.29 23.63 0.25
CA LEU A 283 6.84 23.35 0.20
C LEU A 283 6.36 22.49 1.36
N ASN A 284 7.21 21.59 1.85
CA ASN A 284 6.83 20.65 2.92
C ASN A 284 6.97 21.27 4.32
N GLY A 285 7.71 22.37 4.44
CA GLY A 285 8.03 22.95 5.74
C GLY A 285 8.94 22.05 6.57
N THR A 286 9.35 22.55 7.72
CA THR A 286 10.16 21.80 8.70
C THR A 286 9.41 21.72 10.02
N ASN A 287 9.13 20.51 10.48
CA ASN A 287 8.56 20.23 11.79
C ASN A 287 9.33 19.07 12.43
N GLU A 288 10.23 19.40 13.37
CA GLU A 288 11.09 18.42 14.01
C GLU A 288 10.27 17.34 14.77
N GLY A 289 9.20 17.73 15.44
CA GLY A 289 8.32 16.79 16.15
C GLY A 289 7.66 15.79 15.19
N ALA A 290 7.19 16.27 14.04
CA ALA A 290 6.63 15.39 13.00
C ALA A 290 7.67 14.44 12.41
N THR A 291 8.86 14.95 12.11
CA THR A 291 9.97 14.13 11.60
C THR A 291 10.38 13.04 12.60
N ASN A 292 10.45 13.37 13.88
CA ASN A 292 10.78 12.40 14.92
C ASN A 292 9.71 11.32 15.04
N HIS A 293 8.43 11.69 15.11
CA HIS A 293 7.34 10.73 15.17
C HIS A 293 7.29 9.82 13.93
N PHE A 294 7.43 10.37 12.74
CA PHE A 294 7.51 9.58 11.51
C PHE A 294 8.66 8.56 11.53
N ASN A 295 9.85 8.99 11.98
CA ASN A 295 11.00 8.10 12.10
C ASN A 295 10.77 6.99 13.14
N GLU A 296 10.10 7.28 14.26
CA GLU A 296 9.73 6.28 15.27
C GLU A 296 8.76 5.23 14.69
N VAL A 297 7.72 5.67 13.97
CA VAL A 297 6.77 4.77 13.30
C VAL A 297 7.47 3.87 12.29
N LEU A 298 8.38 4.42 11.48
CA LEU A 298 9.13 3.62 10.51
C LEU A 298 10.09 2.65 11.17
N ALA A 299 10.80 3.06 12.22
CA ALA A 299 11.73 2.19 12.94
C ALA A 299 11.03 0.96 13.57
N ASP A 300 9.81 1.14 14.09
CA ASP A 300 8.98 0.02 14.57
C ASP A 300 8.64 -0.96 13.43
N ILE A 301 8.25 -0.44 12.26
CA ILE A 301 7.92 -1.28 11.10
C ILE A 301 9.19 -1.97 10.56
N GLU A 302 10.32 -1.27 10.46
CA GLU A 302 11.60 -1.82 10.00
C GLU A 302 12.09 -2.94 10.93
N THR A 303 11.87 -2.80 12.25
CA THR A 303 12.17 -3.88 13.22
C THR A 303 11.33 -5.12 12.91
N LYS A 304 10.03 -4.96 12.73
CA LYS A 304 9.12 -6.06 12.37
C LYS A 304 9.45 -6.68 11.00
N LEU A 305 9.88 -5.87 10.03
CA LEU A 305 10.34 -6.35 8.72
C LEU A 305 11.58 -7.23 8.84
N ASN A 306 12.52 -6.87 9.69
CA ASN A 306 13.72 -7.68 9.94
C ASN A 306 13.36 -9.03 10.58
N GLU A 307 12.46 -9.04 11.57
CA GLU A 307 11.95 -10.26 12.20
C GLU A 307 11.20 -11.14 11.20
N ALA A 308 10.31 -10.56 10.40
CA ALA A 308 9.56 -11.27 9.37
C ALA A 308 10.49 -11.83 8.28
N THR A 309 11.52 -11.10 7.90
CA THR A 309 12.54 -11.55 6.94
C THR A 309 13.29 -12.76 7.46
N GLN A 310 13.74 -12.75 8.73
CA GLN A 310 14.41 -13.92 9.32
C GLN A 310 13.49 -15.13 9.37
N THR A 311 12.25 -14.94 9.80
CA THR A 311 11.23 -16.01 9.82
C THR A 311 10.98 -16.58 8.42
N ALA A 312 10.94 -15.75 7.40
CA ALA A 312 10.76 -16.17 6.02
C ALA A 312 11.96 -16.98 5.51
N ILE A 313 13.20 -16.57 5.82
CA ILE A 313 14.43 -17.31 5.51
C ILE A 313 14.38 -18.71 6.13
N ASP A 314 14.06 -18.79 7.42
CA ASP A 314 13.97 -20.07 8.13
C ASP A 314 12.90 -20.98 7.49
N THR A 315 11.74 -20.41 7.16
CA THR A 315 10.65 -21.12 6.47
C THR A 315 11.08 -21.66 5.11
N LEU A 316 11.76 -20.86 4.29
CA LEU A 316 12.22 -21.29 2.97
C LEU A 316 13.27 -22.43 3.06
N ASN A 317 14.19 -22.34 4.00
CA ASN A 317 15.19 -23.38 4.25
C ASN A 317 14.55 -24.68 4.75
N GLU A 318 13.54 -24.59 5.63
CA GLU A 318 12.76 -25.76 6.09
C GLU A 318 12.04 -26.43 4.92
N LEU A 319 11.33 -25.66 4.10
CA LEU A 319 10.60 -26.17 2.93
C LEU A 319 11.54 -26.82 1.90
N ALA A 320 12.72 -26.26 1.70
CA ALA A 320 13.74 -26.80 0.79
C ALA A 320 14.49 -28.00 1.38
N GLY A 321 14.41 -28.25 2.71
CA GLY A 321 15.19 -29.25 3.42
C GLY A 321 16.69 -28.94 3.53
N SER A 322 17.12 -27.76 3.14
CA SER A 322 18.50 -27.23 3.22
C SER A 322 18.52 -25.76 2.87
N GLU A 323 19.64 -25.08 3.11
CA GLU A 323 19.81 -23.68 2.67
C GLU A 323 19.61 -23.53 1.17
N ILE A 324 18.90 -22.47 0.78
CA ILE A 324 18.78 -21.99 -0.60
C ILE A 324 19.78 -20.85 -0.86
N ASN A 325 19.98 -20.48 -2.12
CA ASN A 325 20.84 -19.35 -2.49
C ASN A 325 20.01 -18.05 -2.47
N TYR A 326 20.30 -17.21 -1.49
CA TYR A 326 19.66 -15.90 -1.31
C TYR A 326 20.33 -14.80 -2.14
#